data_e966cb2bbed66fd8dfcd4a5f6b285897
#
_entry.id   e966cb2bbed66fd8dfcd4a5f6b285897
#
_cell.length_a   1.000
_cell.length_b   1.000
_cell.length_c   1.000
_cell.angle_alpha   90.00
_cell.angle_beta   90.00
_cell.angle_gamma   90.00
#
_symmetry.space_group_name_H-M   'P 1'
#
loop_
_entity.id
_entity.type
_entity.pdbx_description
1 polymer ?
#
loop_
_entity_poly.entity_id
_entity_poly.type
_entity_poly.pdbx_seq_one_letter_code
_entity_poly.pdbx_strand_id
1 'polypeptide(L)'
;MYPVSDAFLQAVQENTRNYRWTGQITTKGGVVYPFVYEDIVKGSGYVMAQCCGSAEIELGTVYAAEMGITLFSQIDRYPLEGAEVRLSSHLRLADGSYEKVPMVIFEVSEANRTAHCLELKAYDYMLRFEKSFNGFETVGNAWAFLDLCCKACNVGLAHTQADIEAMPNGTELLSIYPENDIETYRDVLYFVGQVLGGFFCMAGKSSPS
;
A
#
# COMPACT_ATOMS: atom_id res chain seq x y z
N MET A 1 13.00 0.52 -4.42
CA MET A 1 12.91 1.88 -3.86
C MET A 1 12.67 2.84 -5.02
N TYR A 2 11.80 3.84 -4.90
CA TYR A 2 11.61 4.84 -5.96
C TYR A 2 12.88 5.69 -6.11
N PRO A 3 13.43 5.87 -7.32
CA PRO A 3 14.61 6.67 -7.53
C PRO A 3 14.28 8.16 -7.30
N VAL A 4 15.10 8.82 -6.49
CA VAL A 4 15.01 10.26 -6.22
C VAL A 4 16.37 10.92 -6.45
N SER A 5 16.37 12.23 -6.68
CA SER A 5 17.59 12.99 -6.89
C SER A 5 18.42 13.17 -5.60
N ASP A 6 19.71 13.49 -5.75
CA ASP A 6 20.56 13.85 -4.60
C ASP A 6 20.03 15.11 -3.90
N ALA A 7 19.46 16.05 -4.66
CA ALA A 7 18.83 17.25 -4.10
C ALA A 7 17.63 16.91 -3.21
N PHE A 8 16.83 15.89 -3.59
CA PHE A 8 15.74 15.38 -2.76
C PHE A 8 16.28 14.77 -1.46
N LEU A 9 17.33 13.94 -1.53
CA LEU A 9 17.95 13.31 -0.37
C LEU A 9 18.50 14.36 0.61
N GLN A 10 19.06 15.45 0.11
CA GLN A 10 19.50 16.59 0.93
C GLN A 10 18.30 17.29 1.55
N ALA A 11 17.26 17.61 0.78
CA ALA A 11 16.07 18.30 1.26
C ALA A 11 15.30 17.51 2.34
N VAL A 12 15.32 16.17 2.30
CA VAL A 12 14.73 15.31 3.34
C VAL A 12 15.47 15.44 4.67
N GLN A 13 16.76 15.76 4.68
CA GLN A 13 17.56 15.90 5.90
C GLN A 13 17.43 17.29 6.54
N GLU A 14 16.85 18.26 5.83
CA GLU A 14 16.64 19.61 6.36
C GLU A 14 15.66 19.61 7.54
N ASN A 15 15.88 20.52 8.50
CA ASN A 15 15.01 20.69 9.66
C ASN A 15 13.60 21.18 9.28
N THR A 16 13.49 21.97 8.21
CA THR A 16 12.23 22.51 7.71
C THR A 16 11.95 21.94 6.34
N ARG A 17 10.88 21.15 6.21
CA ARG A 17 10.47 20.50 4.98
C ARG A 17 9.10 21.00 4.54
N ASN A 18 8.96 21.34 3.28
CA ASN A 18 7.70 21.77 2.72
C ASN A 18 7.20 20.71 1.73
N TYR A 19 6.14 20.01 2.11
CA TYR A 19 5.49 19.00 1.30
C TYR A 19 4.17 19.51 0.74
N ARG A 20 3.88 19.11 -0.49
CA ARG A 20 2.56 19.24 -1.11
C ARG A 20 2.11 17.90 -1.61
N TRP A 21 0.83 17.64 -1.55
CA TRP A 21 0.25 16.43 -2.12
C TRP A 21 -0.62 16.79 -3.31
N THR A 22 -0.59 15.92 -4.32
CA THR A 22 -1.52 15.91 -5.44
C THR A 22 -1.96 14.48 -5.67
N GLY A 23 -3.08 14.28 -6.32
CA GLY A 23 -3.53 12.93 -6.63
C GLY A 23 -4.71 12.90 -7.57
N GLN A 24 -5.21 11.71 -7.75
CA GLN A 24 -6.45 11.45 -8.47
C GLN A 24 -7.21 10.30 -7.83
N ILE A 25 -8.53 10.40 -7.89
CA ILE A 25 -9.46 9.34 -7.50
C ILE A 25 -10.00 8.75 -8.79
N THR A 26 -9.89 7.44 -8.97
CA THR A 26 -10.45 6.73 -10.13
C THR A 26 -11.52 5.78 -9.65
N THR A 27 -12.77 6.02 -10.04
CA THR A 27 -13.90 5.16 -9.66
C THR A 27 -13.81 3.78 -10.35
N LYS A 28 -14.53 2.78 -9.85
CA LYS A 28 -14.68 1.48 -10.51
C LYS A 28 -15.23 1.60 -11.95
N GLY A 29 -16.01 2.64 -12.23
CA GLY A 29 -16.50 2.97 -13.57
C GLY A 29 -15.51 3.70 -14.48
N GLY A 30 -14.27 3.95 -14.02
CA GLY A 30 -13.22 4.61 -14.80
C GLY A 30 -13.30 6.14 -14.81
N VAL A 31 -14.20 6.77 -14.07
CA VAL A 31 -14.26 8.23 -13.95
C VAL A 31 -13.10 8.70 -13.07
N VAL A 32 -12.35 9.68 -13.56
CA VAL A 32 -11.16 10.23 -12.89
C VAL A 32 -11.44 11.62 -12.34
N TYR A 33 -11.17 11.80 -11.06
CA TYR A 33 -11.26 13.08 -10.35
C TYR A 33 -9.86 13.47 -9.87
N PRO A 34 -9.14 14.36 -10.58
CA PRO A 34 -7.86 14.88 -10.10
C PRO A 34 -8.10 15.87 -8.95
N PHE A 35 -7.12 15.96 -8.05
CA PHE A 35 -7.08 16.99 -7.01
C PHE A 35 -5.64 17.49 -6.82
N VAL A 36 -5.52 18.72 -6.40
CA VAL A 36 -4.25 19.40 -6.14
C VAL A 36 -4.16 19.82 -4.67
N TYR A 37 -3.02 20.34 -4.27
CA TYR A 37 -2.75 20.73 -2.89
C TYR A 37 -3.79 21.71 -2.33
N GLU A 38 -4.27 22.62 -3.17
CA GLU A 38 -5.25 23.66 -2.82
C GLU A 38 -6.65 23.09 -2.54
N ASP A 39 -6.96 21.92 -3.07
CA ASP A 39 -8.22 21.21 -2.82
C ASP A 39 -8.22 20.48 -1.46
N ILE A 40 -7.04 20.33 -0.84
CA ILE A 40 -6.88 19.58 0.41
C ILE A 40 -7.12 20.50 1.60
N VAL A 41 -8.00 20.10 2.50
CA VAL A 41 -8.19 20.80 3.77
C VAL A 41 -6.90 20.72 4.57
N LYS A 42 -6.35 21.88 4.94
CA LYS A 42 -5.05 21.97 5.62
C LYS A 42 -5.00 21.11 6.88
N GLY A 43 -4.00 20.24 6.95
CA GLY A 43 -3.77 19.38 8.11
C GLY A 43 -4.66 18.13 8.17
N SER A 44 -5.52 17.88 7.18
CA SER A 44 -6.38 16.69 7.14
C SER A 44 -5.70 15.46 6.53
N GLY A 45 -4.64 15.67 5.73
CA GLY A 45 -3.97 14.57 5.03
C GLY A 45 -2.99 13.83 5.92
N TYR A 46 -3.09 12.50 5.95
CA TYR A 46 -2.08 11.63 6.54
C TYR A 46 -1.93 10.35 5.72
N VAL A 47 -0.75 9.76 5.79
CA VAL A 47 -0.46 8.39 5.36
C VAL A 47 0.29 7.72 6.49
N MET A 48 -0.21 6.59 6.93
CA MET A 48 0.39 5.78 7.98
C MET A 48 0.74 4.41 7.39
N ALA A 49 2.03 4.13 7.32
CA ALA A 49 2.56 2.83 6.93
C ALA A 49 3.42 2.31 8.08
N GLN A 50 3.16 1.08 8.50
CA GLN A 50 3.91 0.45 9.58
C GLN A 50 4.24 -0.98 9.18
N CYS A 51 5.40 -1.46 9.62
CA CYS A 51 5.82 -2.85 9.43
C CYS A 51 5.56 -3.72 10.65
N CYS A 52 5.28 -3.11 11.83
CA CYS A 52 5.05 -3.81 13.09
C CYS A 52 3.93 -3.12 13.86
N GLY A 53 3.13 -3.90 14.59
CA GLY A 53 2.02 -3.38 15.42
C GLY A 53 2.46 -2.86 16.79
N SER A 54 3.73 -3.10 17.18
CA SER A 54 4.30 -2.74 18.47
C SER A 54 5.68 -2.10 18.31
N ALA A 55 6.32 -1.73 19.43
CA ALA A 55 7.69 -1.24 19.43
C ALA A 55 8.73 -2.35 19.13
N GLU A 56 8.33 -3.60 19.19
CA GLU A 56 9.17 -4.75 18.88
C GLU A 56 8.97 -5.18 17.44
N ILE A 57 10.06 -5.60 16.78
CA ILE A 57 9.99 -6.13 15.42
C ILE A 57 9.39 -7.53 15.48
N GLU A 58 8.27 -7.70 14.80
CA GLU A 58 7.58 -8.97 14.63
C GLU A 58 7.71 -9.44 13.19
N LEU A 59 8.40 -10.56 12.97
CA LEU A 59 8.54 -11.15 11.64
C LEU A 59 7.21 -11.70 11.14
N GLY A 60 7.00 -11.60 9.85
CA GLY A 60 5.78 -12.08 9.20
C GLY A 60 4.64 -11.07 9.15
N THR A 61 4.75 -9.93 9.85
CA THR A 61 3.66 -8.96 9.90
C THR A 61 3.22 -8.47 8.51
N VAL A 62 1.91 -8.30 8.37
CA VAL A 62 1.24 -7.89 7.13
C VAL A 62 0.26 -6.76 7.47
N TYR A 63 0.73 -5.51 7.42
CA TYR A 63 -0.10 -4.35 7.69
C TYR A 63 -0.44 -3.63 6.39
N ALA A 64 -1.72 -3.27 6.24
CA ALA A 64 -2.14 -2.35 5.20
C ALA A 64 -1.75 -0.93 5.60
N ALA A 65 -1.16 -0.17 4.68
CA ALA A 65 -1.00 1.26 4.88
C ALA A 65 -2.36 1.95 4.80
N GLU A 66 -2.59 2.89 5.71
CA GLU A 66 -3.80 3.69 5.79
C GLU A 66 -3.54 5.12 5.29
N MET A 67 -4.49 5.67 4.58
CA MET A 67 -4.51 7.06 4.13
C MET A 67 -5.83 7.71 4.55
N GLY A 68 -5.77 8.92 5.08
CA GLY A 68 -6.92 9.80 5.25
C GLY A 68 -6.67 11.15 4.59
N ILE A 69 -7.72 11.73 3.97
CA ILE A 69 -7.66 13.05 3.35
C ILE A 69 -9.06 13.67 3.30
N THR A 70 -9.14 14.96 3.56
CA THR A 70 -10.36 15.73 3.36
C THR A 70 -10.15 16.71 2.22
N LEU A 71 -11.03 16.68 1.24
CA LEU A 71 -11.01 17.54 0.06
C LEU A 71 -12.15 18.54 0.08
N PHE A 72 -11.90 19.77 -0.33
CA PHE A 72 -12.95 20.70 -0.76
C PHE A 72 -13.47 20.20 -2.11
N SER A 73 -14.62 19.56 -2.14
CA SER A 73 -15.12 18.91 -3.35
C SER A 73 -16.64 18.80 -3.36
N GLN A 74 -17.20 18.81 -4.58
CA GLN A 74 -18.60 18.55 -4.85
C GLN A 74 -18.86 17.14 -5.39
N ILE A 75 -17.83 16.29 -5.44
CA ILE A 75 -17.92 14.89 -5.90
C ILE A 75 -18.91 14.14 -5.01
N ASP A 76 -19.81 13.36 -5.62
CA ASP A 76 -20.70 12.47 -4.90
C ASP A 76 -19.89 11.34 -4.26
N ARG A 77 -20.26 10.98 -3.03
CA ARG A 77 -19.56 9.90 -2.28
C ARG A 77 -19.88 8.50 -2.79
N TYR A 78 -21.10 8.29 -3.31
CA TYR A 78 -21.58 6.95 -3.66
C TYR A 78 -20.71 6.18 -4.67
N PRO A 79 -20.18 6.79 -5.74
CA PRO A 79 -19.31 6.07 -6.68
C PRO A 79 -17.88 5.85 -6.16
N LEU A 80 -17.54 6.33 -4.94
CA LEU A 80 -16.16 6.32 -4.45
C LEU A 80 -15.82 5.09 -3.63
N GLU A 81 -16.78 4.28 -3.21
CA GLU A 81 -16.49 3.02 -2.51
C GLU A 81 -15.69 2.06 -3.40
N GLY A 82 -14.50 1.69 -2.94
CA GLY A 82 -13.55 0.87 -3.69
C GLY A 82 -12.93 1.59 -4.90
N ALA A 83 -13.00 2.93 -4.96
CA ALA A 83 -12.25 3.72 -5.94
C ALA A 83 -10.75 3.71 -5.62
N GLU A 84 -9.91 3.76 -6.64
CA GLU A 84 -8.47 3.91 -6.45
C GLU A 84 -8.08 5.37 -6.20
N VAL A 85 -7.24 5.61 -5.19
CA VAL A 85 -6.58 6.88 -4.96
C VAL A 85 -5.09 6.74 -5.26
N ARG A 86 -4.62 7.49 -6.24
CA ARG A 86 -3.21 7.61 -6.59
C ARG A 86 -2.68 8.92 -6.05
N LEU A 87 -1.90 8.84 -4.99
CA LEU A 87 -1.33 9.99 -4.28
C LEU A 87 0.12 10.20 -4.70
N SER A 88 0.53 11.45 -4.80
CA SER A 88 1.92 11.83 -5.00
C SER A 88 2.32 12.90 -3.99
N SER A 89 3.48 12.71 -3.38
CA SER A 89 4.12 13.69 -2.53
C SER A 89 5.11 14.53 -3.34
N HIS A 90 5.15 15.82 -3.10
CA HIS A 90 6.09 16.75 -3.72
C HIS A 90 6.87 17.44 -2.62
N LEU A 91 8.18 17.24 -2.59
CA LEU A 91 9.08 17.91 -1.66
C LEU A 91 9.71 19.13 -2.33
N ARG A 92 9.67 20.27 -1.67
CA ARG A 92 10.34 21.48 -2.13
C ARG A 92 11.86 21.34 -1.97
N LEU A 93 12.58 21.56 -3.06
CA LEU A 93 14.03 21.56 -3.11
C LEU A 93 14.62 22.94 -2.76
N ALA A 94 15.94 23.01 -2.56
CA ALA A 94 16.65 24.23 -2.20
C ALA A 94 16.53 25.34 -3.26
N ASP A 95 16.40 24.98 -4.53
CA ASP A 95 16.20 25.92 -5.66
C ASP A 95 14.75 26.44 -5.76
N GLY A 96 13.85 25.97 -4.87
CA GLY A 96 12.44 26.31 -4.86
C GLY A 96 11.55 25.46 -5.76
N SER A 97 12.09 24.58 -6.58
CA SER A 97 11.34 23.60 -7.37
C SER A 97 10.75 22.50 -6.47
N TYR A 98 9.88 21.66 -7.04
CA TYR A 98 9.29 20.52 -6.33
C TYR A 98 9.61 19.23 -7.05
N GLU A 99 10.17 18.26 -6.34
CA GLU A 99 10.33 16.90 -6.86
C GLU A 99 9.16 16.02 -6.43
N LYS A 100 8.56 15.34 -7.43
CA LYS A 100 7.39 14.48 -7.25
C LYS A 100 7.82 13.05 -6.99
N VAL A 101 7.27 12.47 -5.92
CA VAL A 101 7.42 11.05 -5.59
C VAL A 101 6.04 10.42 -5.54
N PRO A 102 5.73 9.44 -6.41
CA PRO A 102 4.48 8.70 -6.34
C PRO A 102 4.47 7.84 -5.08
N MET A 103 3.33 7.79 -4.42
CA MET A 103 3.08 6.92 -3.26
C MET A 103 2.43 5.60 -3.71
N VAL A 104 2.14 4.71 -2.76
CA VAL A 104 1.36 3.50 -3.04
C VAL A 104 -0.05 3.86 -3.51
N ILE A 105 -0.71 2.92 -4.15
CA ILE A 105 -2.12 3.06 -4.54
C ILE A 105 -2.97 2.63 -3.36
N PHE A 106 -3.97 3.45 -3.03
CA PHE A 106 -4.94 3.17 -1.99
C PHE A 106 -6.31 2.86 -2.61
N GLU A 107 -7.11 2.06 -1.94
CA GLU A 107 -8.50 1.76 -2.28
C GLU A 107 -9.41 2.38 -1.21
N VAL A 108 -10.38 3.18 -1.61
CA VAL A 108 -11.29 3.88 -0.71
C VAL A 108 -12.17 2.87 0.02
N SER A 109 -12.07 2.85 1.34
CA SER A 109 -12.93 2.08 2.25
C SER A 109 -14.13 2.90 2.71
N GLU A 110 -13.91 4.18 3.01
CA GLU A 110 -14.95 5.06 3.50
C GLU A 110 -14.90 6.41 2.78
N ALA A 111 -16.07 6.90 2.39
CA ALA A 111 -16.25 8.23 1.83
C ALA A 111 -17.40 8.93 2.54
N ASN A 112 -17.09 9.98 3.30
CA ASN A 112 -18.07 10.77 4.04
C ASN A 112 -18.14 12.18 3.47
N ARG A 113 -19.35 12.73 3.37
CA ARG A 113 -19.56 14.08 2.86
C ARG A 113 -20.24 14.94 3.89
N THR A 114 -19.68 16.11 4.13
CA THR A 114 -20.25 17.16 4.97
C THR A 114 -20.20 18.48 4.21
N ALA A 115 -21.35 19.08 3.92
CA ALA A 115 -21.47 20.35 3.19
C ALA A 115 -20.60 20.42 1.94
N HIS A 116 -19.43 21.04 2.01
CA HIS A 116 -18.50 21.25 0.90
C HIS A 116 -17.25 20.38 0.96
N CYS A 117 -17.16 19.49 1.96
CA CYS A 117 -16.00 18.64 2.17
C CYS A 117 -16.33 17.19 1.90
N LEU A 118 -15.37 16.49 1.29
CA LEU A 118 -15.35 15.05 1.07
C LEU A 118 -14.19 14.48 1.89
N GLU A 119 -14.52 13.69 2.90
CA GLU A 119 -13.55 12.97 3.71
C GLU A 119 -13.41 11.55 3.18
N LEU A 120 -12.17 11.15 2.91
CA LEU A 120 -11.83 9.83 2.41
C LEU A 120 -10.92 9.12 3.40
N LYS A 121 -11.22 7.85 3.64
CA LYS A 121 -10.33 6.90 4.29
C LYS A 121 -10.08 5.74 3.33
N ALA A 122 -8.82 5.39 3.13
CA ALA A 122 -8.43 4.39 2.15
C ALA A 122 -7.26 3.55 2.69
N TYR A 123 -7.15 2.33 2.18
CA TYR A 123 -6.09 1.39 2.53
C TYR A 123 -5.37 0.94 1.26
N ASP A 124 -4.11 0.55 1.39
CA ASP A 124 -3.42 -0.07 0.27
C ASP A 124 -3.94 -1.49 0.00
N TYR A 125 -3.44 -2.13 -1.06
CA TYR A 125 -3.94 -3.44 -1.47
C TYR A 125 -3.56 -4.58 -0.52
N MET A 126 -2.76 -4.33 0.54
CA MET A 126 -2.55 -5.33 1.59
C MET A 126 -3.85 -5.69 2.32
N LEU A 127 -4.83 -4.76 2.38
CA LEU A 127 -6.15 -5.05 2.95
C LEU A 127 -6.90 -6.16 2.20
N ARG A 128 -6.63 -6.37 0.91
CA ARG A 128 -7.29 -7.42 0.11
C ARG A 128 -6.97 -8.83 0.58
N PHE A 129 -5.87 -9.01 1.31
CA PHE A 129 -5.48 -10.30 1.88
C PHE A 129 -6.32 -10.73 3.09
N GLU A 130 -7.22 -9.88 3.61
CA GLU A 130 -8.26 -10.25 4.57
C GLU A 130 -9.33 -11.21 3.99
N LYS A 131 -9.26 -11.51 2.70
CA LYS A 131 -10.12 -12.50 2.06
C LYS A 131 -9.92 -13.87 2.68
N SER A 132 -11.03 -14.60 2.93
CA SER A 132 -11.01 -15.95 3.49
C SER A 132 -10.15 -16.90 2.65
N PHE A 133 -9.29 -17.65 3.33
CA PHE A 133 -8.41 -18.62 2.71
C PHE A 133 -9.17 -19.89 2.31
N ASN A 134 -8.88 -20.40 1.12
CA ASN A 134 -9.48 -21.62 0.57
C ASN A 134 -8.46 -22.56 -0.09
N GLY A 135 -7.18 -22.36 0.19
CA GLY A 135 -6.08 -23.13 -0.42
C GLY A 135 -5.51 -24.23 0.50
N PHE A 136 -6.35 -24.87 1.33
CA PHE A 136 -5.92 -25.98 2.18
C PHE A 136 -5.36 -27.14 1.35
N GLU A 137 -4.49 -27.94 1.99
CA GLU A 137 -3.74 -29.04 1.36
C GLU A 137 -2.72 -28.59 0.30
N THR A 138 -2.48 -27.28 0.18
CA THR A 138 -1.42 -26.79 -0.69
C THR A 138 -0.06 -27.15 -0.10
N VAL A 139 0.81 -27.70 -0.93
CA VAL A 139 2.21 -27.97 -0.63
C VAL A 139 3.08 -27.25 -1.64
N GLY A 140 4.08 -26.52 -1.19
CA GLY A 140 4.98 -25.78 -2.08
C GLY A 140 6.03 -25.00 -1.31
N ASN A 141 6.89 -24.29 -2.02
CA ASN A 141 7.85 -23.36 -1.42
C ASN A 141 7.21 -21.99 -1.18
N ALA A 142 7.95 -21.05 -0.60
CA ALA A 142 7.47 -19.69 -0.33
C ALA A 142 6.89 -19.00 -1.57
N TRP A 143 7.52 -19.18 -2.75
CA TRP A 143 7.00 -18.63 -4.01
C TRP A 143 5.60 -19.15 -4.34
N ALA A 144 5.37 -20.46 -4.20
CA ALA A 144 4.07 -21.06 -4.53
C ALA A 144 2.94 -20.46 -3.68
N PHE A 145 3.18 -20.24 -2.39
CA PHE A 145 2.20 -19.61 -1.49
C PHE A 145 2.02 -18.12 -1.79
N LEU A 146 3.08 -17.38 -2.09
CA LEU A 146 2.98 -15.96 -2.47
C LEU A 146 2.20 -15.78 -3.78
N ASP A 147 2.47 -16.60 -4.79
CA ASP A 147 1.77 -16.59 -6.07
C ASP A 147 0.28 -16.93 -5.89
N LEU A 148 -0.03 -17.94 -5.07
CA LEU A 148 -1.40 -18.32 -4.69
C LEU A 148 -2.14 -17.14 -4.04
N CYS A 149 -1.55 -16.52 -3.02
CA CYS A 149 -2.15 -15.40 -2.30
C CYS A 149 -2.36 -14.19 -3.23
N CYS A 150 -1.35 -13.84 -4.00
CA CYS A 150 -1.39 -12.70 -4.92
C CYS A 150 -2.45 -12.88 -6.01
N LYS A 151 -2.57 -14.06 -6.60
CA LYS A 151 -3.60 -14.39 -7.58
C LYS A 151 -5.00 -14.35 -6.98
N ALA A 152 -5.19 -14.96 -5.82
CA ALA A 152 -6.48 -15.00 -5.14
C ALA A 152 -7.00 -13.62 -4.74
N CYS A 153 -6.10 -12.70 -4.36
CA CYS A 153 -6.42 -11.36 -3.90
C CYS A 153 -6.29 -10.28 -4.99
N ASN A 154 -5.93 -10.67 -6.23
CA ASN A 154 -5.70 -9.76 -7.35
C ASN A 154 -4.69 -8.65 -6.99
N VAL A 155 -3.54 -9.06 -6.46
CA VAL A 155 -2.41 -8.19 -6.11
C VAL A 155 -1.19 -8.66 -6.88
N GLY A 156 -0.42 -7.73 -7.44
CA GLY A 156 0.81 -8.07 -8.14
C GLY A 156 1.97 -8.35 -7.18
N LEU A 157 2.79 -9.34 -7.46
CA LEU A 157 4.03 -9.60 -6.74
C LEU A 157 5.19 -8.85 -7.44
N ALA A 158 5.96 -8.07 -6.65
CA ALA A 158 7.06 -7.25 -7.18
C ALA A 158 8.35 -8.05 -7.43
N HIS A 159 8.52 -9.18 -6.75
CA HIS A 159 9.68 -10.05 -6.87
C HIS A 159 9.42 -11.20 -7.84
N THR A 160 10.48 -11.66 -8.50
CA THR A 160 10.44 -12.87 -9.31
C THR A 160 10.56 -14.13 -8.44
N GLN A 161 10.24 -15.29 -9.01
CA GLN A 161 10.46 -16.57 -8.33
C GLN A 161 11.92 -16.74 -7.87
N ALA A 162 12.87 -16.39 -8.73
CA ALA A 162 14.29 -16.51 -8.42
C ALA A 162 14.71 -15.59 -7.24
N ASP A 163 14.11 -14.40 -7.14
CA ASP A 163 14.38 -13.49 -6.01
C ASP A 163 13.90 -14.10 -4.68
N ILE A 164 12.72 -14.72 -4.67
CA ILE A 164 12.15 -15.34 -3.47
C ILE A 164 12.93 -16.61 -3.10
N GLU A 165 13.27 -17.45 -4.07
CA GLU A 165 14.04 -18.68 -3.82
C GLU A 165 15.48 -18.39 -3.36
N ALA A 166 16.03 -17.21 -3.68
CA ALA A 166 17.33 -16.76 -3.18
C ALA A 166 17.30 -16.23 -1.74
N MET A 167 16.11 -15.99 -1.16
CA MET A 167 15.96 -15.57 0.23
C MET A 167 16.26 -16.73 1.20
N PRO A 168 16.61 -16.45 2.46
CA PRO A 168 16.71 -17.48 3.48
C PRO A 168 15.44 -18.35 3.52
N ASN A 169 15.61 -19.66 3.52
CA ASN A 169 14.53 -20.66 3.52
C ASN A 169 13.57 -20.57 2.31
N GLY A 170 13.89 -19.80 1.25
CA GLY A 170 12.99 -19.57 0.11
C GLY A 170 12.63 -20.82 -0.69
N THR A 171 13.42 -21.88 -0.59
CA THR A 171 13.22 -23.19 -1.26
C THR A 171 12.63 -24.25 -0.33
N GLU A 172 12.46 -23.97 0.97
CA GLU A 172 11.90 -24.92 1.91
C GLU A 172 10.45 -25.26 1.56
N LEU A 173 10.10 -26.56 1.73
CA LEU A 173 8.74 -27.02 1.50
C LEU A 173 7.85 -26.71 2.70
N LEU A 174 6.78 -26.01 2.42
CA LEU A 174 5.74 -25.63 3.36
C LEU A 174 4.45 -26.36 2.99
N SER A 175 3.61 -26.59 4.00
CA SER A 175 2.26 -27.16 3.80
C SER A 175 1.28 -26.50 4.76
N ILE A 176 0.04 -26.33 4.28
CA ILE A 176 -1.07 -25.81 5.08
C ILE A 176 -2.18 -26.87 5.11
N TYR A 177 -2.56 -27.26 6.31
CA TYR A 177 -3.63 -28.23 6.55
C TYR A 177 -4.84 -27.53 7.19
N PRO A 178 -6.05 -28.14 7.12
CA PRO A 178 -7.25 -27.60 7.74
C PRO A 178 -7.15 -27.37 9.26
N GLU A 179 -6.27 -28.09 9.94
CA GLU A 179 -6.03 -27.97 11.37
C GLU A 179 -5.15 -26.78 11.76
N ASN A 180 -4.49 -26.14 10.75
CA ASN A 180 -3.77 -24.90 10.98
C ASN A 180 -4.77 -23.77 11.19
N ASP A 181 -4.49 -22.89 12.14
CA ASP A 181 -5.31 -21.72 12.47
C ASP A 181 -5.08 -20.61 11.42
N ILE A 182 -5.61 -20.84 10.21
CA ILE A 182 -5.50 -19.97 9.06
C ILE A 182 -6.89 -19.66 8.53
N GLU A 183 -7.32 -18.42 8.68
CA GLU A 183 -8.64 -17.95 8.26
C GLU A 183 -8.56 -17.15 6.95
N THR A 184 -7.48 -16.42 6.75
CA THR A 184 -7.31 -15.46 5.65
C THR A 184 -6.02 -15.69 4.87
N TYR A 185 -5.94 -15.12 3.65
CA TYR A 185 -4.67 -15.09 2.92
C TYR A 185 -3.60 -14.26 3.63
N ARG A 186 -4.00 -13.34 4.51
CA ARG A 186 -3.08 -12.57 5.35
C ARG A 186 -2.34 -13.48 6.34
N ASP A 187 -3.02 -14.45 6.93
CA ASP A 187 -2.39 -15.41 7.84
C ASP A 187 -1.36 -16.26 7.12
N VAL A 188 -1.64 -16.65 5.88
CA VAL A 188 -0.66 -17.34 5.01
C VAL A 188 0.57 -16.48 4.79
N LEU A 189 0.40 -15.19 4.43
CA LEU A 189 1.52 -14.27 4.25
C LEU A 189 2.32 -14.11 5.55
N TYR A 190 1.64 -14.03 6.70
CA TYR A 190 2.29 -13.93 8.00
C TYR A 190 3.27 -15.11 8.23
N PHE A 191 2.83 -16.35 8.01
CA PHE A 191 3.68 -17.53 8.16
C PHE A 191 4.80 -17.58 7.12
N VAL A 192 4.51 -17.26 5.87
CA VAL A 192 5.54 -17.19 4.81
C VAL A 192 6.58 -16.12 5.14
N GLY A 193 6.16 -14.97 5.66
CA GLY A 193 7.07 -13.90 6.09
C GLY A 193 7.97 -14.34 7.24
N GLN A 194 7.47 -15.12 8.20
CA GLN A 194 8.29 -15.69 9.26
C GLN A 194 9.35 -16.65 8.71
N VAL A 195 8.98 -17.52 7.76
CA VAL A 195 9.91 -18.46 7.12
C VAL A 195 11.01 -17.72 6.36
N LEU A 196 10.67 -16.66 5.64
CA LEU A 196 11.62 -15.83 4.89
C LEU A 196 12.41 -14.84 5.77
N GLY A 197 12.04 -14.69 7.05
CA GLY A 197 12.67 -13.74 7.97
C GLY A 197 12.36 -12.27 7.68
N GLY A 198 11.16 -11.97 7.18
CA GLY A 198 10.78 -10.61 6.76
C GLY A 198 9.32 -10.27 7.06
N PHE A 199 8.84 -9.22 6.41
CA PHE A 199 7.46 -8.75 6.45
C PHE A 199 7.04 -8.26 5.06
N PHE A 200 5.73 -8.18 4.82
CA PHE A 200 5.17 -7.78 3.54
C PHE A 200 4.64 -6.35 3.58
N CYS A 201 4.89 -5.61 2.53
CA CYS A 201 4.32 -4.28 2.31
C CYS A 201 4.08 -4.05 0.81
N MET A 202 3.22 -3.09 0.49
CA MET A 202 3.05 -2.67 -0.90
C MET A 202 4.26 -1.86 -1.36
N ALA A 203 4.83 -2.26 -2.51
CA ALA A 203 5.86 -1.46 -3.17
C ALA A 203 5.21 -0.23 -3.83
N GLY A 204 5.75 0.96 -3.60
CA GLY A 204 5.41 2.12 -4.40
C GLY A 204 5.72 1.83 -5.87
N LYS A 205 4.74 1.96 -6.77
CA LYS A 205 4.99 1.72 -8.20
C LYS A 205 5.96 2.75 -8.74
N SER A 206 7.15 2.27 -9.14
CA SER A 206 7.84 2.87 -10.26
C SER A 206 6.95 2.60 -11.49
N SER A 207 6.40 3.64 -12.13
CA SER A 207 5.73 3.46 -13.41
C SER A 207 6.67 2.72 -14.35
N PRO A 208 6.25 1.63 -15.02
CA PRO A 208 7.03 1.14 -16.12
C PRO A 208 7.06 2.27 -17.16
N SER A 209 8.25 2.63 -17.56
CA SER A 209 8.56 3.51 -18.68
C SER A 209 7.97 2.95 -19.98
#